data_7f3ee0f492c360fb33325d1fe01c03ca
#
_entry.id   7f3ee0f492c360fb33325d1fe01c03ca
#
_cell.length_a   1.000
_cell.length_b   1.000
_cell.length_c   1.000
_cell.angle_alpha   90.00
_cell.angle_beta   90.00
_cell.angle_gamma   90.00
#
_symmetry.space_group_name_H-M   'P 1'
#
loop_
_entity.id
_entity.type
_entity.pdbx_description
1 polymer ?
#
loop_
_entity_poly.entity_id
_entity_poly.type
_entity_poly.pdbx_seq_one_letter_code
_entity_poly.pdbx_strand_id
1 'polypeptide(L)'
;MIPENYPYVVRVISDILESNGSSSMATVCAGTLALRDAGVPMKKPVSGIAMGLISENKGTNYAILSDILGDEDHLGDMDFKVTGTKDGITATQMDIKVDGLSYEILENALAQAKEGRMHILGKILEAQPEAREDLKPHAPRIETMIIGKEFIGAVIGPGGKIIQGIQEKTGATVSIDEVDGVGKIEISGTNKATIDAAVKAIKGIVAVPEIGEVYEGKISSIMPYGAFVEFMPGKDGLLHISEIDWKRLETVEQAGLKEGDTVSVKLVDIDPKTGKFKLSRKVLLPKPEGYEERPPRPERGERGPRPDRGDRGPRQDRGDRGPRREYRD
;
A
#
# COMPACT_ATOMS: atom_id res chain seq x y z
N MET A 1 -13.86 -20.07 -6.42
CA MET A 1 -12.97 -19.81 -7.56
C MET A 1 -12.08 -18.61 -7.33
N ILE A 2 -12.59 -17.51 -6.79
CA ILE A 2 -11.84 -16.30 -6.38
C ILE A 2 -11.24 -16.55 -4.99
N PRO A 3 -10.01 -16.08 -4.68
CA PRO A 3 -9.43 -16.16 -3.33
C PRO A 3 -10.28 -15.42 -2.29
N GLU A 4 -10.31 -15.92 -1.06
CA GLU A 4 -11.11 -15.32 0.03
C GLU A 4 -10.62 -13.93 0.45
N ASN A 5 -9.32 -13.67 0.30
CA ASN A 5 -8.69 -12.38 0.63
C ASN A 5 -8.70 -11.38 -0.54
N TYR A 6 -9.49 -11.63 -1.60
CA TYR A 6 -9.60 -10.70 -2.70
C TYR A 6 -10.40 -9.46 -2.25
N PRO A 7 -9.85 -8.24 -2.36
CA PRO A 7 -10.41 -7.05 -1.69
C PRO A 7 -11.65 -6.47 -2.39
N TYR A 8 -12.04 -7.02 -3.55
CA TYR A 8 -13.15 -6.48 -4.34
C TYR A 8 -14.36 -7.41 -4.32
N VAL A 9 -15.55 -6.81 -4.36
CA VAL A 9 -16.77 -7.52 -4.72
C VAL A 9 -16.81 -7.70 -6.23
N VAL A 10 -17.00 -8.94 -6.67
CA VAL A 10 -17.04 -9.29 -8.10
C VAL A 10 -18.46 -9.60 -8.50
N ARG A 11 -18.95 -8.90 -9.51
CA ARG A 11 -20.23 -9.15 -10.16
C ARG A 11 -20.02 -9.44 -11.63
N VAL A 12 -20.40 -10.64 -12.07
CA VAL A 12 -20.41 -11.04 -13.49
C VAL A 12 -21.81 -10.82 -14.04
N ILE A 13 -21.92 -10.04 -15.10
CA ILE A 13 -23.16 -9.77 -15.83
C ILE A 13 -22.99 -10.33 -17.22
N SER A 14 -23.97 -11.11 -17.67
CA SER A 14 -24.02 -11.69 -19.01
C SER A 14 -25.29 -11.24 -19.70
N ASP A 15 -25.16 -10.50 -20.78
CA ASP A 15 -26.27 -10.07 -21.64
C ASP A 15 -26.25 -10.94 -22.91
N ILE A 16 -27.29 -11.76 -23.09
CA ILE A 16 -27.42 -12.68 -24.22
C ILE A 16 -28.18 -11.97 -25.33
N LEU A 17 -27.49 -11.67 -26.42
CA LEU A 17 -28.11 -10.99 -27.58
C LEU A 17 -28.75 -11.97 -28.54
N GLU A 18 -28.15 -13.14 -28.73
CA GLU A 18 -28.68 -14.21 -29.60
C GLU A 18 -28.16 -15.55 -29.10
N SER A 19 -28.95 -16.59 -29.19
CA SER A 19 -28.62 -17.94 -28.72
C SER A 19 -29.33 -19.01 -29.53
N ASN A 20 -28.60 -20.08 -29.85
CA ASN A 20 -29.18 -21.33 -30.35
C ASN A 20 -28.44 -22.50 -29.70
N GLY A 21 -28.65 -22.65 -28.40
CA GLY A 21 -27.96 -23.64 -27.55
C GLY A 21 -27.86 -23.13 -26.13
N SER A 22 -26.86 -23.58 -25.37
CA SER A 22 -26.74 -23.26 -23.96
C SER A 22 -26.11 -21.89 -23.73
N SER A 23 -26.91 -20.86 -23.55
CA SER A 23 -26.47 -19.51 -23.13
C SER A 23 -25.77 -19.53 -21.75
N SER A 24 -26.21 -20.43 -20.86
CA SER A 24 -25.59 -20.57 -19.50
C SER A 24 -24.16 -21.08 -19.58
N MET A 25 -23.87 -22.06 -20.45
CA MET A 25 -22.50 -22.57 -20.59
C MET A 25 -21.62 -21.62 -21.37
N ALA A 26 -22.15 -20.88 -22.33
CA ALA A 26 -21.46 -19.74 -22.93
C ALA A 26 -21.09 -18.69 -21.89
N THR A 27 -22.02 -18.37 -20.97
CA THR A 27 -21.77 -17.42 -19.85
C THR A 27 -20.67 -17.92 -18.91
N VAL A 28 -20.57 -19.21 -18.60
CA VAL A 28 -19.48 -19.79 -17.80
C VAL A 28 -18.14 -19.56 -18.48
N CYS A 29 -18.04 -19.84 -19.77
CA CYS A 29 -16.80 -19.67 -20.54
C CYS A 29 -16.42 -18.19 -20.71
N ALA A 30 -17.38 -17.35 -21.10
CA ALA A 30 -17.18 -15.91 -21.25
C ALA A 30 -16.85 -15.24 -19.90
N GLY A 31 -17.52 -15.65 -18.80
CA GLY A 31 -17.22 -15.18 -17.45
C GLY A 31 -15.81 -15.51 -16.99
N THR A 32 -15.31 -16.71 -17.31
CA THR A 32 -13.92 -17.07 -17.06
C THR A 32 -12.95 -16.15 -17.81
N LEU A 33 -13.19 -15.90 -19.09
CA LEU A 33 -12.37 -14.97 -19.89
C LEU A 33 -12.44 -13.55 -19.34
N ALA A 34 -13.65 -13.06 -19.02
CA ALA A 34 -13.85 -11.71 -18.50
C ALA A 34 -13.14 -11.48 -17.15
N LEU A 35 -13.23 -12.44 -16.23
CA LEU A 35 -12.53 -12.38 -14.94
C LEU A 35 -11.01 -12.33 -15.13
N ARG A 36 -10.47 -13.16 -16.02
CA ARG A 36 -9.03 -13.17 -16.32
C ARG A 36 -8.58 -11.86 -16.99
N ASP A 37 -9.37 -11.34 -17.95
CA ASP A 37 -9.10 -10.06 -18.59
C ASP A 37 -9.22 -8.86 -17.65
N ALA A 38 -10.05 -8.96 -16.64
CA ALA A 38 -10.17 -7.95 -15.58
C ALA A 38 -9.04 -8.01 -14.52
N GLY A 39 -8.15 -9.00 -14.58
CA GLY A 39 -7.09 -9.18 -13.60
C GLY A 39 -7.56 -9.81 -12.27
N VAL A 40 -8.71 -10.49 -12.27
CA VAL A 40 -9.19 -11.21 -11.09
C VAL A 40 -8.40 -12.51 -10.92
N PRO A 41 -7.73 -12.72 -9.79
CA PRO A 41 -6.91 -13.90 -9.57
C PRO A 41 -7.80 -15.13 -9.32
N MET A 42 -8.11 -15.88 -10.37
CA MET A 42 -8.84 -17.12 -10.27
C MET A 42 -7.94 -18.27 -9.80
N LYS A 43 -8.41 -19.10 -8.85
CA LYS A 43 -7.67 -20.30 -8.41
C LYS A 43 -7.39 -21.24 -9.59
N LYS A 44 -8.40 -21.46 -10.45
CA LYS A 44 -8.30 -22.26 -11.69
C LYS A 44 -9.36 -21.79 -12.69
N PRO A 45 -9.06 -21.80 -14.00
CA PRO A 45 -10.05 -21.48 -15.02
C PRO A 45 -11.11 -22.59 -15.11
N VAL A 46 -12.31 -22.19 -15.49
CA VAL A 46 -13.50 -23.06 -15.61
C VAL A 46 -14.03 -23.00 -17.03
N SER A 47 -14.41 -24.12 -17.56
CA SER A 47 -15.21 -24.24 -18.78
C SER A 47 -16.51 -24.98 -18.49
N GLY A 48 -17.48 -24.85 -19.38
CA GLY A 48 -18.75 -25.53 -19.31
C GLY A 48 -19.17 -26.04 -20.67
N ILE A 49 -19.95 -27.11 -20.70
CA ILE A 49 -20.56 -27.70 -21.89
C ILE A 49 -21.96 -28.18 -21.57
N ALA A 50 -22.88 -28.10 -22.54
CA ALA A 50 -24.19 -28.71 -22.47
C ALA A 50 -24.21 -30.00 -23.28
N MET A 51 -24.60 -31.08 -22.64
CA MET A 51 -24.74 -32.39 -23.22
C MET A 51 -26.24 -32.68 -23.43
N GLY A 52 -26.56 -33.48 -24.41
CA GLY A 52 -27.90 -33.99 -24.64
C GLY A 52 -27.94 -35.51 -24.75
N LEU A 53 -29.15 -36.05 -24.69
CA LEU A 53 -29.40 -37.43 -24.93
C LEU A 53 -30.61 -37.62 -25.83
N ILE A 54 -30.47 -38.48 -26.81
CA ILE A 54 -31.59 -38.99 -27.60
C ILE A 54 -31.60 -40.51 -27.44
N SER A 55 -32.71 -41.10 -27.08
CA SER A 55 -32.85 -42.53 -26.90
C SER A 55 -34.08 -43.10 -27.56
N GLU A 56 -33.98 -44.38 -27.93
CA GLU A 56 -35.09 -45.16 -28.47
C GLU A 56 -35.22 -46.45 -27.67
N ASN A 57 -36.38 -47.08 -27.81
CA ASN A 57 -36.69 -48.39 -27.20
C ASN A 57 -36.35 -48.44 -25.69
N LYS A 58 -36.79 -47.45 -24.94
CA LYS A 58 -36.55 -47.32 -23.49
C LYS A 58 -35.08 -47.29 -23.11
N GLY A 59 -34.25 -46.64 -23.91
CA GLY A 59 -32.84 -46.43 -23.63
C GLY A 59 -31.93 -47.57 -24.11
N THR A 60 -32.43 -48.56 -24.89
CA THR A 60 -31.61 -49.64 -25.45
C THR A 60 -30.65 -49.10 -26.55
N ASN A 61 -31.18 -48.18 -27.36
CA ASN A 61 -30.37 -47.45 -28.34
C ASN A 61 -30.36 -45.96 -27.89
N TYR A 62 -29.17 -45.41 -27.79
CA TYR A 62 -29.02 -44.02 -27.38
C TYR A 62 -27.82 -43.34 -28.07
N ALA A 63 -27.90 -42.03 -28.16
CA ALA A 63 -26.81 -41.17 -28.59
C ALA A 63 -26.65 -40.02 -27.59
N ILE A 64 -25.41 -39.81 -27.13
CA ILE A 64 -25.05 -38.66 -26.31
C ILE A 64 -24.54 -37.56 -27.24
N LEU A 65 -25.11 -36.37 -27.11
CA LEU A 65 -24.80 -35.20 -27.91
C LEU A 65 -23.95 -34.23 -27.09
N SER A 66 -22.96 -33.58 -27.74
CA SER A 66 -22.10 -32.55 -27.14
C SER A 66 -22.45 -31.19 -27.71
N ASP A 67 -22.50 -30.16 -26.85
CA ASP A 67 -22.78 -28.78 -27.22
C ASP A 67 -24.08 -28.62 -27.99
N ILE A 68 -25.16 -29.03 -27.34
CA ILE A 68 -26.49 -29.19 -27.95
C ILE A 68 -27.08 -27.85 -28.40
N LEU A 69 -27.82 -27.92 -29.53
CA LEU A 69 -28.63 -26.85 -30.06
C LEU A 69 -29.97 -26.75 -29.28
N GLY A 70 -30.70 -25.65 -29.47
CA GLY A 70 -31.99 -25.43 -28.81
C GLY A 70 -33.01 -26.50 -29.14
N ASP A 71 -33.09 -26.98 -30.39
CA ASP A 71 -33.97 -28.08 -30.80
C ASP A 71 -33.56 -29.43 -30.17
N GLU A 72 -32.27 -29.68 -30.02
CA GLU A 72 -31.74 -30.89 -29.37
C GLU A 72 -32.02 -30.88 -27.86
N ASP A 73 -32.00 -29.71 -27.22
CA ASP A 73 -32.45 -29.53 -25.85
C ASP A 73 -33.96 -29.78 -25.73
N HIS A 74 -34.76 -29.16 -26.61
CA HIS A 74 -36.25 -29.25 -26.50
C HIS A 74 -36.78 -30.62 -26.81
N LEU A 75 -36.25 -31.30 -27.81
CA LEU A 75 -36.73 -32.61 -28.31
C LEU A 75 -36.01 -33.81 -27.67
N GLY A 76 -34.85 -33.57 -27.06
CA GLY A 76 -34.05 -34.61 -26.43
C GLY A 76 -34.62 -35.16 -25.13
N ASP A 77 -34.08 -36.28 -24.67
CA ASP A 77 -34.50 -37.01 -23.48
C ASP A 77 -33.80 -36.50 -22.20
N MET A 78 -32.71 -35.81 -22.36
CA MET A 78 -31.94 -35.19 -21.27
C MET A 78 -31.19 -33.95 -21.77
N ASP A 79 -31.16 -32.90 -20.96
CA ASP A 79 -30.14 -31.87 -21.02
C ASP A 79 -29.24 -31.95 -19.78
N PHE A 80 -27.94 -31.93 -19.99
CA PHE A 80 -26.95 -32.13 -18.93
C PHE A 80 -25.80 -31.13 -19.03
N LYS A 81 -25.82 -30.12 -18.19
CA LYS A 81 -24.82 -29.07 -18.15
C LYS A 81 -23.73 -29.43 -17.14
N VAL A 82 -22.48 -29.42 -17.60
CA VAL A 82 -21.31 -29.79 -16.78
C VAL A 82 -20.29 -28.67 -16.84
N THR A 83 -19.95 -28.15 -15.69
CA THR A 83 -18.85 -27.17 -15.54
C THR A 83 -17.71 -27.73 -14.71
N GLY A 84 -16.50 -27.24 -14.97
CA GLY A 84 -15.37 -27.65 -14.17
C GLY A 84 -14.02 -27.10 -14.65
N THR A 85 -13.02 -27.39 -13.82
CA THR A 85 -11.61 -27.13 -14.11
C THR A 85 -10.99 -28.33 -14.82
N LYS A 86 -9.68 -28.25 -15.10
CA LYS A 86 -8.93 -29.43 -15.60
C LYS A 86 -8.94 -30.62 -14.64
N ASP A 87 -9.10 -30.36 -13.32
CA ASP A 87 -8.95 -31.37 -12.27
C ASP A 87 -10.27 -32.03 -11.85
N GLY A 88 -11.40 -31.39 -12.15
CA GLY A 88 -12.70 -31.95 -11.76
C GLY A 88 -13.88 -31.02 -12.06
N ILE A 89 -15.06 -31.57 -11.78
CA ILE A 89 -16.35 -30.91 -11.95
C ILE A 89 -16.56 -29.95 -10.79
N THR A 90 -17.08 -28.74 -11.07
CA THR A 90 -17.40 -27.70 -10.08
C THR A 90 -18.91 -27.52 -9.89
N ALA A 91 -19.69 -27.74 -10.94
CA ALA A 91 -21.14 -27.71 -10.86
C ALA A 91 -21.77 -28.51 -12.01
N THR A 92 -22.96 -29.03 -11.77
CA THR A 92 -23.77 -29.70 -12.77
C THR A 92 -25.22 -29.25 -12.63
N GLN A 93 -25.92 -29.26 -13.77
CA GLN A 93 -27.38 -29.13 -13.82
C GLN A 93 -27.86 -30.17 -14.83
N MET A 94 -28.85 -30.96 -14.46
CA MET A 94 -29.44 -31.98 -15.32
C MET A 94 -30.96 -31.84 -15.31
N ASP A 95 -31.57 -31.93 -16.49
CA ASP A 95 -32.98 -32.08 -16.68
C ASP A 95 -33.23 -33.37 -17.45
N ILE A 96 -34.03 -34.27 -16.87
CA ILE A 96 -34.35 -35.60 -17.43
C ILE A 96 -35.82 -35.62 -17.82
N LYS A 97 -36.09 -35.90 -19.09
CA LYS A 97 -37.42 -35.88 -19.68
C LYS A 97 -38.00 -37.27 -19.92
N VAL A 98 -37.30 -38.32 -19.43
CA VAL A 98 -37.70 -39.73 -19.48
C VAL A 98 -37.75 -40.34 -18.08
N ASP A 99 -38.30 -41.53 -17.93
CA ASP A 99 -38.51 -42.20 -16.61
C ASP A 99 -37.24 -42.65 -15.87
N GLY A 100 -36.11 -42.13 -16.24
CA GLY A 100 -34.80 -42.40 -15.63
C GLY A 100 -33.75 -42.75 -16.64
N LEU A 101 -32.46 -42.74 -16.18
CA LEU A 101 -31.31 -43.04 -16.97
C LEU A 101 -30.50 -44.18 -16.32
N SER A 102 -29.88 -45.03 -17.12
CA SER A 102 -28.97 -46.05 -16.60
C SER A 102 -27.67 -45.40 -16.13
N TYR A 103 -26.98 -46.01 -15.18
CA TYR A 103 -25.65 -45.55 -14.75
C TYR A 103 -24.63 -45.57 -15.90
N GLU A 104 -24.76 -46.50 -16.86
CA GLU A 104 -23.92 -46.54 -18.06
C GLU A 104 -24.07 -45.26 -18.93
N ILE A 105 -25.32 -44.83 -19.16
CA ILE A 105 -25.57 -43.58 -19.89
C ILE A 105 -24.96 -42.37 -19.16
N LEU A 106 -25.12 -42.30 -17.84
CA LEU A 106 -24.54 -41.21 -17.03
C LEU A 106 -23.01 -41.21 -17.06
N GLU A 107 -22.37 -42.37 -16.95
CA GLU A 107 -20.91 -42.50 -17.00
C GLU A 107 -20.39 -42.06 -18.37
N ASN A 108 -21.01 -42.52 -19.45
CA ASN A 108 -20.65 -42.15 -20.82
C ASN A 108 -20.89 -40.64 -21.07
N ALA A 109 -22.00 -40.07 -20.58
CA ALA A 109 -22.26 -38.66 -20.68
C ALA A 109 -21.22 -37.80 -19.91
N LEU A 110 -20.83 -38.22 -18.73
CA LEU A 110 -19.77 -37.51 -17.96
C LEU A 110 -18.39 -37.64 -18.63
N ALA A 111 -18.06 -38.77 -19.20
CA ALA A 111 -16.81 -38.97 -19.93
C ALA A 111 -16.76 -38.07 -21.16
N GLN A 112 -17.81 -38.09 -21.99
CA GLN A 112 -17.90 -37.24 -23.18
C GLN A 112 -17.94 -35.74 -22.82
N ALA A 113 -18.65 -35.34 -21.75
CA ALA A 113 -18.65 -33.99 -21.23
C ALA A 113 -17.26 -33.52 -20.78
N LYS A 114 -16.45 -34.43 -20.18
CA LYS A 114 -15.07 -34.13 -19.82
C LYS A 114 -14.21 -33.80 -21.05
N GLU A 115 -14.32 -34.59 -22.11
CA GLU A 115 -13.57 -34.36 -23.36
C GLU A 115 -13.94 -33.01 -23.99
N GLY A 116 -15.25 -32.75 -24.17
CA GLY A 116 -15.72 -31.49 -24.73
C GLY A 116 -15.34 -30.28 -23.86
N ARG A 117 -15.49 -30.38 -22.55
CA ARG A 117 -15.13 -29.33 -21.60
C ARG A 117 -13.62 -29.05 -21.60
N MET A 118 -12.78 -30.09 -21.72
CA MET A 118 -11.32 -29.93 -21.83
C MET A 118 -10.91 -29.27 -23.17
N HIS A 119 -11.58 -29.60 -24.25
CA HIS A 119 -11.39 -28.91 -25.54
C HIS A 119 -11.70 -27.40 -25.42
N ILE A 120 -12.87 -27.06 -24.87
CA ILE A 120 -13.27 -25.67 -24.66
C ILE A 120 -12.30 -24.94 -23.72
N LEU A 121 -11.87 -25.61 -22.65
CA LEU A 121 -10.87 -25.03 -21.73
C LEU A 121 -9.55 -24.72 -22.44
N GLY A 122 -9.13 -25.59 -23.34
CA GLY A 122 -7.96 -25.34 -24.20
C GLY A 122 -8.11 -24.07 -25.01
N LYS A 123 -9.29 -23.83 -25.62
CA LYS A 123 -9.57 -22.60 -26.39
C LYS A 123 -9.60 -21.35 -25.51
N ILE A 124 -10.14 -21.43 -24.29
CA ILE A 124 -10.08 -20.36 -23.29
C ILE A 124 -8.63 -20.01 -22.95
N LEU A 125 -7.78 -21.00 -22.75
CA LEU A 125 -6.36 -20.82 -22.40
C LEU A 125 -5.52 -20.34 -23.59
N GLU A 126 -5.87 -20.68 -24.82
CA GLU A 126 -5.25 -20.11 -26.02
C GLU A 126 -5.52 -18.59 -26.11
N ALA A 127 -6.75 -18.15 -25.79
CA ALA A 127 -7.15 -16.75 -25.85
C ALA A 127 -6.61 -15.91 -24.66
N GLN A 128 -6.65 -16.47 -23.47
CA GLN A 128 -6.23 -15.80 -22.23
C GLN A 128 -5.54 -16.79 -21.30
N PRO A 129 -4.23 -17.03 -21.46
CA PRO A 129 -3.47 -18.06 -20.72
C PRO A 129 -3.45 -17.82 -19.19
N GLU A 130 -3.34 -16.55 -18.80
CA GLU A 130 -3.28 -16.13 -17.41
C GLU A 130 -4.16 -14.92 -17.13
N ALA A 131 -4.49 -14.67 -15.88
CA ALA A 131 -5.11 -13.41 -15.49
C ALA A 131 -4.12 -12.27 -15.73
N ARG A 132 -4.60 -11.09 -16.10
CA ARG A 132 -3.72 -9.90 -16.19
C ARG A 132 -3.08 -9.66 -14.84
N GLU A 133 -1.81 -9.30 -14.85
CA GLU A 133 -1.03 -9.00 -13.63
C GLU A 133 -1.57 -7.77 -12.89
N ASP A 134 -2.14 -6.81 -13.63
CA ASP A 134 -2.66 -5.57 -13.07
C ASP A 134 -4.08 -5.29 -13.57
N LEU A 135 -4.84 -4.55 -12.77
CA LEU A 135 -6.16 -4.06 -13.16
C LEU A 135 -6.04 -3.04 -14.31
N LYS A 136 -7.09 -2.92 -15.10
CA LYS A 136 -7.13 -1.91 -16.18
C LYS A 136 -6.96 -0.50 -15.62
N PRO A 137 -6.37 0.45 -16.37
CA PRO A 137 -6.04 1.79 -15.87
C PRO A 137 -7.21 2.57 -15.27
N HIS A 138 -8.42 2.34 -15.81
CA HIS A 138 -9.66 2.99 -15.36
C HIS A 138 -10.40 2.21 -14.26
N ALA A 139 -9.91 1.04 -13.88
CA ALA A 139 -10.56 0.25 -12.83
C ALA A 139 -10.32 0.90 -11.45
N PRO A 140 -11.34 0.96 -10.58
CA PRO A 140 -11.17 1.35 -9.20
C PRO A 140 -10.14 0.45 -8.51
N ARG A 141 -9.29 1.05 -7.67
CA ARG A 141 -8.20 0.36 -6.98
C ARG A 141 -8.33 0.53 -5.49
N ILE A 142 -7.93 -0.51 -4.77
CA ILE A 142 -7.77 -0.50 -3.32
C ILE A 142 -6.36 -1.01 -3.04
N GLU A 143 -5.59 -0.23 -2.30
CA GLU A 143 -4.28 -0.62 -1.80
C GLU A 143 -4.27 -0.58 -0.28
N THR A 144 -3.69 -1.60 0.35
CA THR A 144 -3.57 -1.68 1.80
C THR A 144 -2.12 -1.47 2.19
N MET A 145 -1.90 -0.56 3.15
CA MET A 145 -0.59 -0.30 3.74
C MET A 145 -0.65 -0.53 5.25
N ILE A 146 0.36 -1.19 5.79
CA ILE A 146 0.52 -1.38 7.23
C ILE A 146 1.57 -0.40 7.74
N ILE A 147 1.24 0.31 8.82
CA ILE A 147 2.14 1.24 9.51
C ILE A 147 2.24 0.90 10.99
N GLY A 148 3.32 1.35 11.65
CA GLY A 148 3.40 1.27 13.11
C GLY A 148 2.29 2.08 13.78
N LYS A 149 1.79 1.58 14.93
CA LYS A 149 0.72 2.25 15.70
C LYS A 149 1.07 3.69 16.05
N GLU A 150 2.34 3.98 16.32
CA GLU A 150 2.87 5.30 16.64
C GLU A 150 2.66 6.34 15.53
N PHE A 151 2.52 5.90 14.28
CA PHE A 151 2.33 6.79 13.12
C PHE A 151 0.86 7.08 12.81
N ILE A 152 -0.10 6.35 13.40
CA ILE A 152 -1.53 6.56 13.14
C ILE A 152 -1.92 8.01 13.41
N GLY A 153 -1.52 8.54 14.57
CA GLY A 153 -1.78 9.94 14.93
C GLY A 153 -1.15 10.96 13.97
N ALA A 154 0.04 10.67 13.45
CA ALA A 154 0.75 11.52 12.51
C ALA A 154 0.06 11.56 11.12
N VAL A 155 -0.46 10.42 10.66
CA VAL A 155 -1.16 10.34 9.37
C VAL A 155 -2.55 10.97 9.45
N ILE A 156 -3.27 10.82 10.56
CA ILE A 156 -4.57 11.46 10.78
C ILE A 156 -4.39 12.98 10.95
N GLY A 157 -3.40 13.38 11.76
CA GLY A 157 -3.13 14.76 12.12
C GLY A 157 -4.17 15.39 13.05
N PRO A 158 -3.93 16.61 13.56
CA PRO A 158 -4.84 17.31 14.47
C PRO A 158 -6.23 17.51 13.82
N GLY A 159 -7.26 16.92 14.42
CA GLY A 159 -8.64 16.99 13.91
C GLY A 159 -8.82 16.42 12.50
N GLY A 160 -7.97 15.46 12.07
CA GLY A 160 -8.06 14.83 10.77
C GLY A 160 -7.53 15.68 9.58
N LYS A 161 -6.88 16.81 9.84
CA LYS A 161 -6.46 17.76 8.79
C LYS A 161 -5.45 17.17 7.80
N ILE A 162 -4.55 16.30 8.27
CA ILE A 162 -3.51 15.73 7.38
C ILE A 162 -4.14 14.71 6.43
N ILE A 163 -4.94 13.78 6.93
CA ILE A 163 -5.60 12.78 6.10
C ILE A 163 -6.57 13.42 5.11
N GLN A 164 -7.34 14.43 5.55
CA GLN A 164 -8.22 15.20 4.65
C GLN A 164 -7.43 15.93 3.57
N GLY A 165 -6.31 16.57 3.92
CA GLY A 165 -5.44 17.23 2.95
C GLY A 165 -4.80 16.26 1.94
N ILE A 166 -4.50 15.03 2.34
CA ILE A 166 -4.06 13.98 1.41
C ILE A 166 -5.19 13.63 0.45
N GLN A 167 -6.41 13.38 0.96
CA GLN A 167 -7.58 13.04 0.15
C GLN A 167 -7.93 14.15 -0.85
N GLU A 168 -7.93 15.40 -0.41
CA GLU A 168 -8.19 16.57 -1.28
C GLU A 168 -7.15 16.74 -2.39
N LYS A 169 -5.87 16.59 -2.07
CA LYS A 169 -4.78 16.75 -3.04
C LYS A 169 -4.68 15.62 -4.05
N THR A 170 -5.00 14.40 -3.64
CA THR A 170 -4.80 13.21 -4.48
C THR A 170 -6.08 12.72 -5.14
N GLY A 171 -7.25 13.05 -4.58
CA GLY A 171 -8.54 12.50 -4.99
C GLY A 171 -8.76 11.05 -4.53
N ALA A 172 -7.87 10.51 -3.68
CA ALA A 172 -8.03 9.20 -3.07
C ALA A 172 -8.90 9.29 -1.82
N THR A 173 -9.60 8.21 -1.50
CA THR A 173 -10.21 8.00 -0.17
C THR A 173 -9.25 7.19 0.68
N VAL A 174 -8.97 7.65 1.90
CA VAL A 174 -8.05 6.99 2.83
C VAL A 174 -8.77 6.72 4.12
N SER A 175 -8.79 5.46 4.55
CA SER A 175 -9.25 5.04 5.89
C SER A 175 -8.11 4.44 6.68
N ILE A 176 -8.14 4.59 8.00
CA ILE A 176 -7.15 4.04 8.92
C ILE A 176 -7.87 3.36 10.07
N ASP A 177 -7.54 2.10 10.29
CA ASP A 177 -8.02 1.31 11.40
C ASP A 177 -6.84 0.74 12.21
N GLU A 178 -6.98 0.66 13.53
CA GLU A 178 -6.04 -0.07 14.37
C GLU A 178 -6.48 -1.53 14.45
N VAL A 179 -5.65 -2.43 13.92
CA VAL A 179 -5.88 -3.87 13.92
C VAL A 179 -4.63 -4.56 14.46
N ASP A 180 -4.77 -5.41 15.46
CA ASP A 180 -3.66 -6.20 16.05
C ASP A 180 -2.42 -5.38 16.47
N GLY A 181 -2.62 -4.13 16.92
CA GLY A 181 -1.54 -3.26 17.38
C GLY A 181 -0.76 -2.56 16.27
N VAL A 182 -1.23 -2.62 15.03
CA VAL A 182 -0.70 -1.88 13.88
C VAL A 182 -1.78 -1.00 13.25
N GLY A 183 -1.38 0.03 12.53
CA GLY A 183 -2.29 0.84 11.71
C GLY A 183 -2.47 0.20 10.34
N LYS A 184 -3.68 -0.22 10.01
CA LYS A 184 -4.06 -0.67 8.68
C LYS A 184 -4.66 0.51 7.93
N ILE A 185 -3.99 0.93 6.86
CA ILE A 185 -4.47 2.01 5.97
C ILE A 185 -5.03 1.37 4.71
N GLU A 186 -6.26 1.68 4.37
CA GLU A 186 -6.86 1.34 3.10
C GLU A 186 -7.00 2.60 2.24
N ILE A 187 -6.40 2.55 1.06
CA ILE A 187 -6.37 3.66 0.09
C ILE A 187 -7.16 3.23 -1.13
N SER A 188 -8.26 3.90 -1.42
CA SER A 188 -9.07 3.63 -2.60
C SER A 188 -9.11 4.84 -3.54
N GLY A 189 -9.11 4.56 -4.84
CA GLY A 189 -9.10 5.59 -5.87
C GLY A 189 -9.58 5.10 -7.22
N THR A 190 -9.89 6.04 -8.10
CA THR A 190 -10.45 5.77 -9.42
C THR A 190 -9.43 5.26 -10.43
N ASN A 191 -8.12 5.46 -10.18
CA ASN A 191 -7.04 5.04 -11.04
C ASN A 191 -5.73 4.88 -10.26
N LYS A 192 -4.71 4.31 -10.90
CA LYS A 192 -3.40 4.04 -10.29
C LYS A 192 -2.68 5.32 -9.84
N ALA A 193 -2.71 6.38 -10.64
CA ALA A 193 -2.00 7.61 -10.33
C ALA A 193 -2.49 8.26 -9.03
N THR A 194 -3.80 8.23 -8.79
CA THR A 194 -4.43 8.68 -7.55
C THR A 194 -3.92 7.91 -6.34
N ILE A 195 -3.86 6.58 -6.44
CA ILE A 195 -3.35 5.71 -5.37
C ILE A 195 -1.87 5.97 -5.12
N ASP A 196 -1.04 5.96 -6.16
CA ASP A 196 0.41 6.16 -6.05
C ASP A 196 0.74 7.51 -5.37
N ALA A 197 -0.02 8.56 -5.70
CA ALA A 197 0.13 9.88 -5.07
C ALA A 197 -0.20 9.84 -3.57
N ALA A 198 -1.28 9.16 -3.17
CA ALA A 198 -1.67 9.02 -1.77
C ALA A 198 -0.67 8.15 -0.99
N VAL A 199 -0.26 7.02 -1.56
CA VAL A 199 0.79 6.14 -0.98
C VAL A 199 2.09 6.90 -0.77
N LYS A 200 2.52 7.69 -1.76
CA LYS A 200 3.72 8.53 -1.65
C LYS A 200 3.61 9.56 -0.53
N ALA A 201 2.46 10.22 -0.41
CA ALA A 201 2.22 11.20 0.65
C ALA A 201 2.27 10.55 2.04
N ILE A 202 1.61 9.40 2.21
CA ILE A 202 1.60 8.66 3.49
C ILE A 202 2.99 8.14 3.83
N LYS A 203 3.72 7.54 2.86
CA LYS A 203 5.11 7.08 3.05
C LYS A 203 6.02 8.21 3.52
N GLY A 204 5.84 9.43 2.98
CA GLY A 204 6.60 10.60 3.43
C GLY A 204 6.38 10.94 4.90
N ILE A 205 5.17 10.72 5.43
CA ILE A 205 4.84 11.00 6.84
C ILE A 205 5.40 9.91 7.78
N VAL A 206 5.27 8.64 7.40
CA VAL A 206 5.69 7.50 8.24
C VAL A 206 7.17 7.16 8.10
N ALA A 207 7.88 7.77 7.13
CA ALA A 207 9.29 7.53 6.95
C ALA A 207 10.08 7.91 8.20
N VAL A 208 10.91 7.00 8.69
CA VAL A 208 11.83 7.24 9.82
C VAL A 208 13.16 7.68 9.24
N PRO A 209 13.74 8.80 9.71
CA PRO A 209 15.05 9.23 9.25
C PRO A 209 16.13 8.25 9.72
N GLU A 210 16.99 7.82 8.81
CA GLU A 210 18.11 6.92 9.11
C GLU A 210 19.43 7.69 9.21
N ILE A 211 20.18 7.44 10.28
CA ILE A 211 21.53 8.04 10.47
C ILE A 211 22.44 7.49 9.37
N GLY A 212 23.12 8.41 8.68
CA GLY A 212 24.02 8.07 7.60
C GLY A 212 23.43 8.23 6.19
N GLU A 213 22.13 8.38 6.05
CA GLU A 213 21.45 8.64 4.79
C GLU A 213 21.57 10.11 4.34
N VAL A 214 21.48 10.31 3.02
CA VAL A 214 21.52 11.61 2.37
C VAL A 214 20.13 12.02 1.93
N TYR A 215 19.74 13.22 2.29
CA TYR A 215 18.44 13.80 1.99
C TYR A 215 18.58 15.10 1.21
N GLU A 216 17.64 15.38 0.32
CA GLU A 216 17.47 16.70 -0.26
C GLU A 216 16.44 17.46 0.57
N GLY A 217 16.89 18.49 1.27
CA GLY A 217 16.04 19.30 2.15
C GLY A 217 15.97 20.75 1.71
N LYS A 218 14.91 21.43 2.14
CA LYS A 218 14.70 22.85 1.90
C LYS A 218 15.06 23.65 3.14
N ILE A 219 15.83 24.72 2.99
CA ILE A 219 16.16 25.63 4.10
C ILE A 219 14.90 26.35 4.54
N SER A 220 14.44 26.07 5.76
CA SER A 220 13.24 26.67 6.36
C SER A 220 13.55 28.00 7.06
N SER A 221 14.70 28.11 7.70
CA SER A 221 15.15 29.35 8.35
C SER A 221 16.66 29.39 8.54
N ILE A 222 17.22 30.61 8.56
CA ILE A 222 18.66 30.83 8.80
C ILE A 222 18.84 31.53 10.13
N MET A 223 19.76 30.99 10.95
CA MET A 223 20.15 31.53 12.25
C MET A 223 21.66 31.80 12.30
N PRO A 224 22.16 32.65 13.21
CA PRO A 224 23.58 32.95 13.31
C PRO A 224 24.50 31.75 13.51
N TYR A 225 23.96 30.64 14.05
CA TYR A 225 24.71 29.41 14.33
C TYR A 225 24.50 28.28 13.31
N GLY A 226 23.66 28.49 12.28
CA GLY A 226 23.37 27.49 11.25
C GLY A 226 22.02 27.68 10.57
N ALA A 227 21.60 26.71 9.79
CA ALA A 227 20.31 26.71 9.10
C ALA A 227 19.45 25.55 9.58
N PHE A 228 18.14 25.77 9.67
CA PHE A 228 17.17 24.69 9.79
C PHE A 228 16.80 24.23 8.38
N VAL A 229 16.84 22.93 8.17
CA VAL A 229 16.56 22.31 6.88
C VAL A 229 15.44 21.30 7.08
N GLU A 230 14.32 21.51 6.40
CA GLU A 230 13.27 20.50 6.28
C GLU A 230 13.74 19.44 5.29
N PHE A 231 14.30 18.34 5.82
CA PHE A 231 14.89 17.25 5.03
C PHE A 231 13.91 16.11 4.77
N MET A 232 12.79 16.08 5.50
CA MET A 232 11.64 15.20 5.28
C MET A 232 10.36 15.96 5.63
N PRO A 233 9.18 15.58 5.05
CA PRO A 233 7.93 16.27 5.34
C PRO A 233 7.65 16.38 6.85
N GLY A 234 7.59 17.62 7.36
CA GLY A 234 7.37 17.93 8.78
C GLY A 234 8.54 17.59 9.71
N LYS A 235 9.73 17.31 9.20
CA LYS A 235 10.94 17.02 10.00
C LYS A 235 12.06 17.98 9.66
N ASP A 236 12.35 18.88 10.60
CA ASP A 236 13.44 19.85 10.51
C ASP A 236 14.70 19.35 11.22
N GLY A 237 15.84 19.52 10.59
CA GLY A 237 17.14 19.25 11.18
C GLY A 237 18.03 20.50 11.24
N LEU A 238 18.91 20.55 12.22
CA LEU A 238 19.90 21.62 12.33
C LEU A 238 21.15 21.30 11.49
N LEU A 239 21.39 22.10 10.47
CA LEU A 239 22.65 22.19 9.75
C LEU A 239 23.51 23.26 10.41
N HIS A 240 24.32 22.88 11.40
CA HIS A 240 25.18 23.80 12.11
C HIS A 240 26.22 24.44 11.17
N ILE A 241 26.62 25.70 11.41
CA ILE A 241 27.55 26.45 10.56
C ILE A 241 28.86 25.69 10.28
N SER A 242 29.37 24.95 11.26
CA SER A 242 30.58 24.10 11.11
C SER A 242 30.38 22.85 10.24
N GLU A 243 29.14 22.50 9.93
CA GLU A 243 28.74 21.33 9.14
C GLU A 243 28.28 21.70 7.72
N ILE A 244 28.36 22.98 7.35
CA ILE A 244 27.99 23.47 6.02
C ILE A 244 29.13 23.25 5.02
N ASP A 245 30.38 23.62 5.39
CA ASP A 245 31.55 23.55 4.53
C ASP A 245 32.81 23.18 5.32
N TRP A 246 33.87 22.75 4.63
CA TRP A 246 35.18 22.53 5.16
C TRP A 246 35.90 23.84 5.50
N LYS A 247 35.54 24.95 4.85
CA LYS A 247 36.01 26.29 5.14
C LYS A 247 35.31 26.85 6.36
N ARG A 248 36.01 27.64 7.17
CA ARG A 248 35.39 28.33 8.30
C ARG A 248 34.52 29.46 7.78
N LEU A 249 33.23 29.37 8.09
CA LEU A 249 32.24 30.37 7.76
C LEU A 249 31.89 31.20 9.01
N GLU A 250 31.66 32.49 8.84
CA GLU A 250 31.17 33.38 9.90
C GLU A 250 29.65 33.52 9.83
N THR A 251 29.08 33.43 8.63
CA THR A 251 27.63 33.43 8.40
C THR A 251 27.25 32.34 7.40
N VAL A 252 25.98 31.90 7.43
CA VAL A 252 25.44 30.88 6.52
C VAL A 252 25.42 31.39 5.07
N GLU A 253 25.18 32.69 4.88
CA GLU A 253 25.13 33.33 3.55
C GLU A 253 26.48 33.29 2.82
N GLN A 254 27.60 33.21 3.54
CA GLN A 254 28.94 33.05 2.94
C GLN A 254 29.10 31.73 2.19
N ALA A 255 28.28 30.73 2.51
CA ALA A 255 28.19 29.49 1.76
C ALA A 255 27.27 29.58 0.52
N GLY A 256 26.70 30.76 0.25
CA GLY A 256 25.75 30.99 -0.85
C GLY A 256 24.38 30.40 -0.62
N LEU A 257 24.02 30.04 0.63
CA LEU A 257 22.73 29.46 0.99
C LEU A 257 21.75 30.54 1.44
N LYS A 258 20.50 30.43 0.99
CA LYS A 258 19.38 31.33 1.32
C LYS A 258 18.19 30.52 1.80
N GLU A 259 17.28 31.19 2.53
CA GLU A 259 15.99 30.60 2.87
C GLU A 259 15.21 30.24 1.60
N GLY A 260 14.69 29.02 1.58
CA GLY A 260 13.98 28.46 0.44
C GLY A 260 14.84 27.65 -0.52
N ASP A 261 16.17 27.69 -0.41
CA ASP A 261 17.08 26.88 -1.26
C ASP A 261 17.01 25.40 -0.91
N THR A 262 17.18 24.54 -1.91
CA THR A 262 17.33 23.11 -1.74
C THR A 262 18.81 22.76 -1.52
N VAL A 263 19.09 21.97 -0.50
CA VAL A 263 20.44 21.55 -0.13
C VAL A 263 20.49 20.05 0.16
N SER A 264 21.49 19.37 -0.38
CA SER A 264 21.76 17.96 -0.03
C SER A 264 22.47 17.90 1.31
N VAL A 265 21.90 17.16 2.26
CA VAL A 265 22.42 17.01 3.63
C VAL A 265 22.42 15.55 4.04
N LYS A 266 23.40 15.16 4.84
CA LYS A 266 23.47 13.84 5.46
C LYS A 266 23.02 13.92 6.91
N LEU A 267 22.15 13.01 7.34
CA LEU A 267 21.78 12.87 8.74
C LEU A 267 22.96 12.21 9.50
N VAL A 268 23.63 12.96 10.36
CA VAL A 268 24.81 12.46 11.07
C VAL A 268 24.51 11.97 12.47
N ASP A 269 23.50 12.53 13.12
CA ASP A 269 23.14 12.16 14.51
C ASP A 269 21.71 12.58 14.85
N ILE A 270 21.12 11.89 15.82
CA ILE A 270 19.85 12.25 16.42
C ILE A 270 20.09 12.41 17.94
N ASP A 271 19.90 13.60 18.47
CA ASP A 271 20.09 13.87 19.88
C ASP A 271 19.13 13.00 20.74
N PRO A 272 19.64 12.08 21.57
CA PRO A 272 18.79 11.13 22.30
C PRO A 272 17.92 11.80 23.37
N LYS A 273 18.27 13.01 23.82
CA LYS A 273 17.52 13.73 24.87
C LYS A 273 16.45 14.65 24.30
N THR A 274 16.72 15.27 23.16
CA THR A 274 15.83 16.28 22.57
C THR A 274 15.14 15.80 21.28
N GLY A 275 15.54 14.66 20.73
CA GLY A 275 15.04 14.13 19.46
C GLY A 275 15.44 14.98 18.23
N LYS A 276 16.33 15.96 18.39
CA LYS A 276 16.72 16.89 17.32
C LYS A 276 17.67 16.21 16.33
N PHE A 277 17.41 16.42 15.05
CA PHE A 277 18.23 15.90 13.95
C PHE A 277 19.42 16.82 13.69
N LYS A 278 20.62 16.23 13.59
CA LYS A 278 21.85 16.93 13.23
C LYS A 278 22.23 16.58 11.80
N LEU A 279 22.35 17.58 10.97
CA LEU A 279 22.63 17.45 9.55
C LEU A 279 24.03 17.94 9.23
N SER A 280 24.66 17.35 8.21
CA SER A 280 25.94 17.80 7.68
C SER A 280 25.90 17.82 6.15
N ARG A 281 26.26 18.95 5.54
CA ARG A 281 26.56 19.07 4.12
C ARG A 281 28.04 18.83 3.84
N LYS A 282 28.89 19.22 4.78
CA LYS A 282 30.35 19.11 4.71
C LYS A 282 30.84 17.71 4.36
N VAL A 283 30.20 16.66 4.91
CA VAL A 283 30.60 15.27 4.64
C VAL A 283 30.31 14.82 3.20
N LEU A 284 29.50 15.56 2.45
CA LEU A 284 29.18 15.33 1.04
C LEU A 284 30.12 16.09 0.10
N LEU A 285 30.86 17.08 0.61
CA LEU A 285 31.80 17.86 -0.16
C LEU A 285 33.17 17.18 -0.18
N PRO A 286 33.93 17.31 -1.27
CA PRO A 286 35.31 16.79 -1.33
C PRO A 286 36.15 17.43 -0.24
N LYS A 287 36.85 16.57 0.52
CA LYS A 287 37.76 17.02 1.60
C LYS A 287 38.95 17.75 0.97
N PRO A 288 39.25 18.99 1.40
CA PRO A 288 40.43 19.72 0.90
C PRO A 288 41.72 18.98 1.24
N GLU A 289 42.69 18.97 0.31
CA GLU A 289 44.05 18.40 0.55
C GLU A 289 44.72 19.14 1.72
N GLY A 290 45.22 18.41 2.72
CA GLY A 290 45.91 18.95 3.89
C GLY A 290 45.02 19.33 5.08
N TYR A 291 43.71 18.98 5.06
CA TYR A 291 42.84 19.21 6.22
C TYR A 291 43.13 18.22 7.35
N GLU A 292 43.73 18.73 8.45
CA GLU A 292 43.90 17.96 9.70
C GLU A 292 42.64 18.10 10.58
N GLU A 293 42.06 16.96 10.96
CA GLU A 293 40.97 16.94 11.93
C GLU A 293 41.47 17.41 13.31
N ARG A 294 40.87 18.48 13.84
CA ARG A 294 41.13 18.85 15.22
C ARG A 294 40.65 17.74 16.15
N PRO A 295 41.46 17.30 17.14
CA PRO A 295 41.04 16.33 18.11
C PRO A 295 39.75 16.82 18.81
N PRO A 296 38.83 15.90 19.15
CA PRO A 296 37.61 16.25 19.86
C PRO A 296 37.95 17.00 21.14
N ARG A 297 37.25 18.13 21.36
CA ARG A 297 37.38 18.91 22.61
C ARG A 297 37.09 17.97 23.77
N PRO A 298 37.98 17.83 24.78
CA PRO A 298 37.69 16.99 25.94
C PRO A 298 36.38 17.47 26.57
N GLU A 299 35.52 16.51 26.86
CA GLU A 299 34.27 16.77 27.62
C GLU A 299 34.65 17.56 28.88
N ARG A 300 33.94 18.65 29.11
CA ARG A 300 34.11 19.44 30.33
C ARG A 300 33.72 18.53 31.49
N GLY A 301 34.77 17.95 32.13
CA GLY A 301 34.62 17.15 33.33
C GLY A 301 33.77 17.91 34.33
N GLU A 302 32.89 17.19 34.99
CA GLU A 302 32.11 17.64 36.13
C GLU A 302 33.02 18.48 37.08
N ARG A 303 32.62 19.72 37.28
CA ARG A 303 33.31 20.56 38.26
C ARG A 303 33.15 19.90 39.62
N GLY A 304 34.22 19.35 40.15
CA GLY A 304 34.27 18.81 41.49
C GLY A 304 33.78 19.82 42.53
N PRO A 305 33.35 19.37 43.71
CA PRO A 305 32.77 20.22 44.73
C PRO A 305 33.78 21.31 45.11
N ARG A 306 33.31 22.57 45.16
CA ARG A 306 34.12 23.72 45.65
C ARG A 306 34.60 23.43 47.04
N PRO A 307 35.88 23.66 47.37
CA PRO A 307 36.38 23.56 48.72
C PRO A 307 35.68 24.61 49.62
N ASP A 308 35.23 24.13 50.74
CA ASP A 308 34.59 24.87 51.82
C ASP A 308 35.49 26.02 52.29
N ARG A 309 35.06 27.26 52.18
CA ARG A 309 35.74 28.43 52.72
C ARG A 309 35.39 28.54 54.19
N GLY A 310 36.33 28.10 55.01
CA GLY A 310 36.28 28.24 56.45
C GLY A 310 35.89 29.60 56.96
N ASP A 311 35.13 29.49 57.97
CA ASP A 311 34.90 30.33 59.10
C ASP A 311 35.55 31.72 59.13
N ARG A 312 34.76 32.77 58.97
CA ARG A 312 35.13 34.13 59.43
C ARG A 312 34.13 34.57 60.46
N GLY A 313 34.63 34.69 61.67
CA GLY A 313 33.99 35.07 62.89
C GLY A 313 33.19 36.38 62.88
N PRO A 314 32.50 36.68 63.98
CA PRO A 314 31.38 37.62 64.08
C PRO A 314 31.82 39.08 63.95
N ARG A 315 31.20 39.86 63.10
CA ARG A 315 31.30 41.34 63.06
C ARG A 315 30.21 41.93 63.91
N GLN A 316 30.70 42.74 64.80
CA GLN A 316 29.94 43.54 65.74
C GLN A 316 28.91 44.48 65.13
N ASP A 317 27.84 44.57 65.83
CA ASP A 317 26.76 45.50 65.84
C ASP A 317 27.19 46.99 65.83
N ARG A 318 26.66 47.78 64.96
CA ARG A 318 26.55 49.23 65.09
C ARG A 318 25.27 49.72 64.42
N GLY A 319 24.47 50.17 65.31
CA GLY A 319 23.23 50.77 65.34
C GLY A 319 22.88 51.88 64.40
N ASP A 320 21.65 51.98 64.27
CA ASP A 320 20.78 53.11 64.41
C ASP A 320 20.47 54.03 63.18
N ARG A 321 19.20 54.24 63.10
CA ARG A 321 18.43 55.35 62.55
C ARG A 321 18.02 55.44 61.12
N GLY A 322 16.68 55.34 60.97
CA GLY A 322 15.85 56.44 60.52
C GLY A 322 14.76 56.09 59.49
N PRO A 323 13.61 56.76 59.48
CA PRO A 323 12.31 56.12 59.22
C PRO A 323 11.80 56.30 57.76
N ARG A 324 10.82 55.49 57.48
CA ARG A 324 9.72 55.54 56.49
C ARG A 324 9.54 56.82 55.68
N ARG A 325 9.34 56.68 54.41
CA ARG A 325 8.35 57.46 53.69
C ARG A 325 7.53 56.54 52.76
N GLU A 326 6.26 56.48 53.08
CA GLU A 326 5.16 56.14 52.17
C GLU A 326 5.06 57.22 51.11
N TYR A 327 4.77 56.82 49.92
CA TYR A 327 3.90 57.59 49.01
C TYR A 327 3.03 56.58 48.22
N ARG A 328 1.73 56.76 48.39
CA ARG A 328 0.63 56.43 47.52
C ARG A 328 0.82 57.24 46.22
N ASP A 329 0.48 56.66 45.09
CA ASP A 329 -0.79 56.67 44.34
C ASP A 329 -0.70 55.65 43.20
#